data_01c00b86fb30122ca8c80e44cf1f2315
#
_entry.id   01c00b86fb30122ca8c80e44cf1f2315
#
_cell.length_a   1.000
_cell.length_b   1.000
_cell.length_c   1.000
_cell.angle_alpha   90.00
_cell.angle_beta   90.00
_cell.angle_gamma   90.00
#
_symmetry.space_group_name_H-M   'P 1'
#
loop_
_entity.id
_entity.type
_entity.pdbx_description
1 polymer ?
#
loop_
_entity_poly.entity_id
_entity_poly.type
_entity_poly.pdbx_seq_one_letter_code
_entity_poly.pdbx_strand_id
1 'polypeptide(L)'
;MFSRYGLLKSELFTPAAIRESAPDMLDIRVIREQADEVKTRLKARGGDHWKLIDEVLACDEARRAFETAKQELQNKRKTISKQIGLMKAKGEDSTAIEAEVRAINDEISKHDTEAEDASTKQTELLLNIPNLPHSGCPVGDSEEANPIVREWGAKPEISEPKDHVELATKHGLISWDDAIRIAGSGFAVYRGKGAKLERALIQFLLDTQTENGYEEVNVPHLVLRECMEGTGQLPKFEDDMYGTEPSGNDGRNTLFLAPTAEVPVTNLYRDTIVAESDLPIKLVAYTPCFRREAGSAGRDNKGIIRMHQFDKVELVQVVDPETGFQALEELTAHAESILQKLGLHYRVIELCTGDIGQSSAKTYDIEVWAPGHGKYLEVSSCSCFGDYQARRMKLRFKDKEGKNRFPHTLNGSGTALPRLYVALLEQYQQANESIRIPEALVPYFGYEYIS
;
A
#
# COMPACT_ATOMS: atom_id res chain seq x y z
N MET A 1 0.19 22.10 -44.22
CA MET A 1 1.51 21.44 -44.23
C MET A 1 1.53 20.39 -43.14
N PHE A 2 0.82 19.29 -43.38
CA PHE A 2 0.75 18.13 -42.52
C PHE A 2 1.45 16.98 -43.24
N SER A 3 2.48 16.43 -42.71
CA SER A 3 2.95 15.06 -42.97
C SER A 3 4.27 14.79 -42.28
N ARG A 4 4.26 13.94 -41.27
CA ARG A 4 5.25 12.89 -40.97
C ARG A 4 5.13 12.45 -39.51
N TYR A 5 4.12 11.61 -39.25
CA TYR A 5 4.24 10.63 -38.18
C TYR A 5 4.25 9.25 -38.84
N GLY A 6 5.43 8.66 -38.86
CA GLY A 6 5.63 7.31 -39.32
C GLY A 6 4.95 6.32 -38.37
N LEU A 7 4.17 5.45 -38.95
CA LEU A 7 3.60 4.24 -38.32
C LEU A 7 4.74 3.37 -37.80
N LEU A 8 4.95 3.37 -36.49
CA LEU A 8 5.67 2.30 -35.82
C LEU A 8 4.76 1.08 -35.80
N LYS A 9 5.17 0.04 -36.56
CA LYS A 9 4.54 -1.27 -36.56
C LYS A 9 4.53 -1.80 -35.13
N SER A 10 3.33 -2.12 -34.64
CA SER A 10 3.13 -2.93 -33.46
C SER A 10 3.69 -4.33 -33.71
N GLU A 11 4.90 -4.58 -33.26
CA GLU A 11 5.35 -5.95 -33.04
C GLU A 11 4.58 -6.48 -31.85
N LEU A 12 3.71 -7.44 -32.13
CA LEU A 12 3.02 -8.27 -31.15
C LEU A 12 4.08 -8.93 -30.26
N PHE A 13 4.22 -8.41 -29.04
CA PHE A 13 4.90 -9.11 -27.97
C PHE A 13 4.11 -10.39 -27.67
N THR A 14 4.55 -11.50 -28.22
CA THR A 14 4.23 -12.81 -27.68
C THR A 14 4.92 -12.91 -26.33
N PRO A 15 4.21 -13.14 -25.22
CA PRO A 15 4.88 -13.37 -23.95
C PRO A 15 5.56 -14.74 -24.01
N ALA A 16 6.86 -14.74 -24.31
CA ALA A 16 7.71 -15.86 -23.97
C ALA A 16 7.77 -15.91 -22.44
N ALA A 17 6.96 -16.80 -21.86
CA ALA A 17 6.90 -17.05 -20.44
C ALA A 17 8.26 -17.50 -19.92
N ILE A 18 9.01 -16.57 -19.35
CA ILE A 18 9.92 -16.89 -18.26
C ILE A 18 9.00 -17.00 -17.03
N ARG A 19 8.54 -18.20 -16.72
CA ARG A 19 7.87 -18.51 -15.45
C ARG A 19 8.91 -18.43 -14.34
N GLU A 20 9.19 -17.23 -13.87
CA GLU A 20 9.82 -17.02 -12.58
C GLU A 20 8.81 -17.44 -11.51
N SER A 21 9.28 -18.17 -10.50
CA SER A 21 8.51 -18.54 -9.31
C SER A 21 7.73 -17.33 -8.78
N ALA A 22 6.50 -17.58 -8.32
CA ALA A 22 5.66 -16.56 -7.69
C ALA A 22 6.45 -15.77 -6.64
N PRO A 23 6.23 -14.45 -6.49
CA PRO A 23 6.97 -13.64 -5.54
C PRO A 23 6.66 -14.09 -4.10
N ASP A 24 7.69 -14.40 -3.35
CA ASP A 24 7.59 -14.73 -1.93
C ASP A 24 7.26 -13.46 -1.13
N MET A 25 6.07 -13.35 -0.57
CA MET A 25 5.55 -12.16 0.14
C MET A 25 6.19 -11.95 1.51
N LEU A 26 6.38 -13.04 2.26
CA LEU A 26 7.41 -13.17 3.28
C LEU A 26 8.48 -14.09 2.69
N ASP A 27 9.75 -13.80 2.91
CA ASP A 27 10.82 -14.66 2.36
C ASP A 27 10.65 -16.09 2.87
N ILE A 28 10.32 -17.01 1.96
CA ILE A 28 10.16 -18.44 2.30
C ILE A 28 11.41 -19.03 2.93
N ARG A 29 12.58 -18.47 2.64
CA ARG A 29 13.84 -18.91 3.27
C ARG A 29 13.86 -18.54 4.73
N VAL A 30 13.43 -17.33 5.09
CA VAL A 30 13.28 -16.88 6.48
C VAL A 30 12.23 -17.74 7.20
N ILE A 31 11.08 -18.00 6.57
CA ILE A 31 10.06 -18.89 7.16
C ILE A 31 10.63 -20.29 7.41
N ARG A 32 11.40 -20.84 6.47
CA ARG A 32 12.01 -22.18 6.60
C ARG A 32 13.08 -22.25 7.68
N GLU A 33 13.92 -21.23 7.78
CA GLU A 33 15.05 -21.20 8.69
C GLU A 33 14.65 -20.79 10.12
N GLN A 34 13.60 -19.97 10.27
CA GLN A 34 13.21 -19.31 11.51
C GLN A 34 11.71 -19.44 11.81
N ALA A 35 11.10 -20.60 11.51
CA ALA A 35 9.66 -20.82 11.60
C ALA A 35 9.06 -20.42 12.96
N ASP A 36 9.72 -20.79 14.06
CA ASP A 36 9.23 -20.50 15.42
C ASP A 36 9.31 -19.01 15.76
N GLU A 37 10.32 -18.28 15.30
CA GLU A 37 10.42 -16.84 15.45
C GLU A 37 9.34 -16.14 14.64
N VAL A 38 9.15 -16.53 13.37
CA VAL A 38 8.09 -16.00 12.51
C VAL A 38 6.72 -16.21 13.16
N LYS A 39 6.43 -17.42 13.65
CA LYS A 39 5.16 -17.71 14.38
C LYS A 39 5.01 -16.85 15.63
N THR A 40 6.08 -16.62 16.38
CA THR A 40 6.06 -15.80 17.59
C THR A 40 5.74 -14.35 17.27
N ARG A 41 6.37 -13.79 16.24
CA ARG A 41 6.09 -12.40 15.78
C ARG A 41 4.68 -12.27 15.22
N LEU A 42 4.16 -13.27 14.49
CA LEU A 42 2.77 -13.29 14.02
C LEU A 42 1.76 -13.40 15.16
N LYS A 43 2.07 -14.17 16.21
CA LYS A 43 1.20 -14.24 17.41
C LYS A 43 1.08 -12.89 18.10
N ALA A 44 2.15 -12.10 18.14
CA ALA A 44 2.14 -10.77 18.72
C ALA A 44 1.18 -9.80 17.99
N ARG A 45 0.83 -10.08 16.72
CA ARG A 45 -0.18 -9.31 15.95
C ARG A 45 -1.62 -9.71 16.29
N GLY A 46 -1.82 -10.73 17.12
CA GLY A 46 -3.14 -11.30 17.35
C GLY A 46 -3.62 -12.21 16.21
N GLY A 47 -4.79 -12.81 16.41
CA GLY A 47 -5.39 -13.72 15.44
C GLY A 47 -4.64 -15.04 15.23
N ASP A 48 -4.98 -15.74 14.15
CA ASP A 48 -4.54 -17.12 13.89
C ASP A 48 -3.60 -17.27 12.69
N HIS A 49 -3.12 -16.18 12.11
CA HIS A 49 -2.27 -16.19 10.91
C HIS A 49 -0.98 -17.01 11.07
N TRP A 50 -0.46 -17.11 12.29
CA TRP A 50 0.70 -17.93 12.60
C TRP A 50 0.52 -19.42 12.31
N LYS A 51 -0.74 -19.92 12.30
CA LYS A 51 -1.08 -21.33 11.98
C LYS A 51 -0.82 -21.64 10.51
N LEU A 52 -0.93 -20.65 9.61
CA LEU A 52 -0.70 -20.80 8.17
C LEU A 52 0.77 -21.13 7.84
N ILE A 53 1.71 -20.85 8.75
CA ILE A 53 3.14 -21.10 8.54
C ILE A 53 3.43 -22.58 8.30
N ASP A 54 2.75 -23.48 9.01
CA ASP A 54 2.95 -24.93 8.83
C ASP A 54 2.46 -25.39 7.45
N GLU A 55 1.34 -24.83 6.97
CA GLU A 55 0.81 -25.12 5.65
C GLU A 55 1.73 -24.57 4.54
N VAL A 56 2.25 -23.35 4.73
CA VAL A 56 3.24 -22.75 3.81
C VAL A 56 4.49 -23.63 3.69
N LEU A 57 5.01 -24.10 4.83
CA LEU A 57 6.18 -25.01 4.85
C LEU A 57 5.89 -26.35 4.17
N ALA A 58 4.70 -26.91 4.37
CA ALA A 58 4.30 -28.16 3.70
C ALA A 58 4.20 -27.97 2.18
N CYS A 59 3.67 -26.82 1.71
CA CYS A 59 3.65 -26.50 0.28
C CYS A 59 5.07 -26.32 -0.30
N ASP A 60 5.96 -25.65 0.43
CA ASP A 60 7.37 -25.47 0.01
C ASP A 60 8.11 -26.79 -0.08
N GLU A 61 7.92 -27.69 0.89
CA GLU A 61 8.52 -29.03 0.87
C GLU A 61 8.01 -29.84 -0.32
N ALA A 62 6.70 -29.88 -0.54
CA ALA A 62 6.08 -30.57 -1.65
C ALA A 62 6.61 -30.04 -3.01
N ARG A 63 6.59 -28.71 -3.20
CA ARG A 63 7.11 -28.08 -4.41
C ARG A 63 8.56 -28.48 -4.70
N ARG A 64 9.44 -28.40 -3.71
CA ARG A 64 10.85 -28.78 -3.84
C ARG A 64 11.05 -30.26 -4.14
N ALA A 65 10.24 -31.12 -3.53
CA ALA A 65 10.26 -32.56 -3.81
C ALA A 65 9.89 -32.84 -5.28
N PHE A 66 8.81 -32.23 -5.79
CA PHE A 66 8.41 -32.38 -7.19
C PHE A 66 9.43 -31.80 -8.17
N GLU A 67 10.01 -30.63 -7.87
CA GLU A 67 11.08 -30.04 -8.69
C GLU A 67 12.33 -30.94 -8.74
N THR A 68 12.70 -31.57 -7.62
CA THR A 68 13.83 -32.50 -7.56
C THR A 68 13.55 -33.76 -8.39
N ALA A 69 12.38 -34.39 -8.20
CA ALA A 69 11.98 -35.56 -8.98
C ALA A 69 11.94 -35.26 -10.49
N LYS A 70 11.38 -34.11 -10.88
CA LYS A 70 11.40 -33.63 -12.26
C LYS A 70 12.82 -33.49 -12.81
N GLN A 71 13.73 -32.92 -12.06
CA GLN A 71 15.13 -32.75 -12.47
C GLN A 71 15.84 -34.10 -12.66
N GLU A 72 15.59 -35.07 -11.78
CA GLU A 72 16.14 -36.43 -11.90
C GLU A 72 15.63 -37.12 -13.17
N LEU A 73 14.31 -37.03 -13.43
CA LEU A 73 13.70 -37.58 -14.65
C LEU A 73 14.23 -36.91 -15.94
N GLN A 74 14.44 -35.60 -15.91
CA GLN A 74 15.04 -34.88 -17.05
C GLN A 74 16.46 -35.33 -17.32
N ASN A 75 17.27 -35.60 -16.29
CA ASN A 75 18.62 -36.15 -16.43
C ASN A 75 18.59 -37.55 -16.97
N LYS A 76 17.69 -38.44 -16.48
CA LYS A 76 17.45 -39.79 -17.00
C LYS A 76 17.06 -39.75 -18.47
N ARG A 77 16.08 -38.91 -18.84
CA ARG A 77 15.65 -38.71 -20.22
C ARG A 77 16.82 -38.31 -21.12
N LYS A 78 17.66 -37.36 -20.71
CA LYS A 78 18.83 -36.92 -21.48
C LYS A 78 19.80 -38.05 -21.75
N THR A 79 20.01 -38.96 -20.79
CA THR A 79 20.88 -40.11 -20.90
C THR A 79 20.29 -41.14 -21.91
N ILE A 80 19.02 -41.48 -21.75
CA ILE A 80 18.31 -42.45 -22.63
C ILE A 80 18.22 -41.90 -24.04
N SER A 81 17.95 -40.63 -24.24
CA SER A 81 17.88 -40.01 -25.56
C SER A 81 19.22 -40.13 -26.33
N LYS A 82 20.36 -40.06 -25.63
CA LYS A 82 21.68 -40.33 -26.26
C LYS A 82 21.81 -41.79 -26.69
N GLN A 83 21.31 -42.73 -25.88
CA GLN A 83 21.34 -44.16 -26.23
C GLN A 83 20.49 -44.44 -27.50
N ILE A 84 19.30 -43.85 -27.57
CA ILE A 84 18.45 -43.96 -28.79
C ILE A 84 19.21 -43.47 -30.04
N GLY A 85 19.90 -42.32 -29.92
CA GLY A 85 20.71 -41.77 -31.01
C GLY A 85 21.80 -42.74 -31.48
N LEU A 86 22.48 -43.43 -30.55
CA LEU A 86 23.50 -44.41 -30.85
C LEU A 86 22.93 -45.69 -31.49
N MET A 87 21.79 -46.17 -30.98
CA MET A 87 21.11 -47.36 -31.54
C MET A 87 20.64 -47.09 -32.98
N LYS A 88 19.99 -45.93 -33.19
CA LYS A 88 19.57 -45.51 -34.55
C LYS A 88 20.74 -45.39 -35.53
N ALA A 89 21.86 -44.86 -35.07
CA ALA A 89 23.07 -44.77 -35.88
C ALA A 89 23.65 -46.14 -36.26
N LYS A 90 23.38 -47.18 -35.45
CA LYS A 90 23.80 -48.58 -35.72
C LYS A 90 22.73 -49.39 -36.42
N GLY A 91 21.53 -48.84 -36.68
CA GLY A 91 20.40 -49.56 -37.28
C GLY A 91 19.72 -50.54 -36.32
N GLU A 92 19.90 -50.38 -35.00
CA GLU A 92 19.28 -51.19 -33.95
C GLU A 92 17.86 -50.71 -33.65
N ASP A 93 16.95 -51.60 -33.23
CA ASP A 93 15.58 -51.26 -32.85
C ASP A 93 15.56 -50.49 -31.53
N SER A 94 15.03 -49.27 -31.55
CA SER A 94 14.91 -48.35 -30.39
C SER A 94 13.50 -48.26 -29.84
N THR A 95 12.52 -49.02 -30.34
CA THR A 95 11.08 -48.86 -30.02
C THR A 95 10.78 -48.94 -28.51
N ALA A 96 11.39 -49.92 -27.82
CA ALA A 96 11.19 -50.12 -26.38
C ALA A 96 11.71 -48.94 -25.55
N ILE A 97 12.88 -48.43 -25.92
CA ILE A 97 13.52 -47.29 -25.20
C ILE A 97 12.80 -45.99 -25.54
N GLU A 98 12.25 -45.81 -26.73
CA GLU A 98 11.40 -44.69 -27.08
C GLU A 98 10.09 -44.68 -26.28
N ALA A 99 9.51 -45.87 -25.98
CA ALA A 99 8.35 -45.95 -25.07
C ALA A 99 8.70 -45.54 -23.64
N GLU A 100 9.91 -45.92 -23.15
CA GLU A 100 10.39 -45.45 -21.83
C GLU A 100 10.53 -43.91 -21.79
N VAL A 101 11.06 -43.30 -22.85
CA VAL A 101 11.18 -41.85 -22.95
C VAL A 101 9.80 -41.16 -22.91
N ARG A 102 8.77 -41.76 -23.55
CA ARG A 102 7.40 -41.22 -23.46
C ARG A 102 6.86 -41.26 -22.03
N ALA A 103 7.00 -42.42 -21.35
CA ALA A 103 6.58 -42.53 -19.96
C ALA A 103 7.30 -41.53 -19.04
N ILE A 104 8.61 -41.33 -19.24
CA ILE A 104 9.35 -40.31 -18.52
C ILE A 104 8.84 -38.88 -18.79
N ASN A 105 8.45 -38.58 -20.05
CA ASN A 105 7.87 -37.27 -20.36
C ASN A 105 6.52 -37.07 -19.67
N ASP A 106 5.67 -38.08 -19.57
CA ASP A 106 4.39 -38.03 -18.89
C ASP A 106 4.59 -37.79 -17.38
N GLU A 107 5.58 -38.46 -16.73
CA GLU A 107 5.94 -38.26 -15.36
C GLU A 107 6.51 -36.85 -15.13
N ILE A 108 7.37 -36.33 -16.01
CA ILE A 108 7.90 -34.94 -15.94
C ILE A 108 6.74 -33.94 -15.98
N SER A 109 5.77 -34.14 -16.91
CA SER A 109 4.61 -33.26 -17.01
C SER A 109 3.74 -33.30 -15.75
N LYS A 110 3.56 -34.49 -15.16
CA LYS A 110 2.82 -34.64 -13.90
C LYS A 110 3.49 -33.89 -12.75
N HIS A 111 4.80 -34.08 -12.54
CA HIS A 111 5.52 -33.36 -11.49
C HIS A 111 5.59 -31.87 -11.72
N ASP A 112 5.59 -31.41 -12.97
CA ASP A 112 5.50 -29.97 -13.30
C ASP A 112 4.18 -29.37 -12.83
N THR A 113 3.05 -30.06 -13.10
CA THR A 113 1.73 -29.66 -12.64
C THR A 113 1.64 -29.68 -11.10
N GLU A 114 2.10 -30.75 -10.46
CA GLU A 114 2.10 -30.88 -8.99
C GLU A 114 2.94 -29.78 -8.31
N ALA A 115 4.09 -29.42 -8.90
CA ALA A 115 4.92 -28.31 -8.41
C ALA A 115 4.24 -26.93 -8.60
N GLU A 116 3.54 -26.73 -9.73
CA GLU A 116 2.78 -25.52 -10.01
C GLU A 116 1.60 -25.36 -9.05
N ASP A 117 0.84 -26.44 -8.78
CA ASP A 117 -0.27 -26.46 -7.82
C ASP A 117 0.23 -26.14 -6.40
N ALA A 118 1.34 -26.74 -5.96
CA ALA A 118 1.95 -26.47 -4.67
C ALA A 118 2.42 -25.01 -4.56
N SER A 119 3.01 -24.47 -5.63
CA SER A 119 3.44 -23.07 -5.71
C SER A 119 2.26 -22.09 -5.65
N THR A 120 1.19 -22.38 -6.36
CA THR A 120 -0.04 -21.58 -6.37
C THR A 120 -0.66 -21.53 -4.96
N LYS A 121 -0.83 -22.70 -4.34
CA LYS A 121 -1.36 -22.78 -2.97
C LYS A 121 -0.47 -22.05 -1.96
N GLN A 122 0.86 -22.18 -2.08
CA GLN A 122 1.81 -21.45 -1.24
C GLN A 122 1.62 -19.94 -1.37
N THR A 123 1.47 -19.43 -2.61
CA THR A 123 1.25 -18.02 -2.90
C THR A 123 -0.06 -17.53 -2.27
N GLU A 124 -1.15 -18.27 -2.42
CA GLU A 124 -2.45 -17.93 -1.83
C GLU A 124 -2.37 -17.84 -0.29
N LEU A 125 -1.67 -18.77 0.35
CA LEU A 125 -1.45 -18.72 1.80
C LEU A 125 -0.63 -17.50 2.21
N LEU A 126 0.47 -17.22 1.51
CA LEU A 126 1.35 -16.09 1.79
C LEU A 126 0.66 -14.73 1.58
N LEU A 127 -0.27 -14.61 0.62
CA LEU A 127 -1.09 -13.41 0.41
C LEU A 127 -1.95 -13.05 1.64
N ASN A 128 -2.36 -14.06 2.40
CA ASN A 128 -3.19 -13.88 3.59
C ASN A 128 -2.39 -13.68 4.89
N ILE A 129 -1.07 -13.89 4.86
CA ILE A 129 -0.21 -13.67 6.03
C ILE A 129 0.21 -12.20 6.10
N PRO A 130 -0.01 -11.51 7.24
CA PRO A 130 0.43 -10.14 7.43
C PRO A 130 1.96 -10.04 7.49
N ASN A 131 2.48 -8.84 7.29
CA ASN A 131 3.89 -8.56 7.48
C ASN A 131 4.33 -8.81 8.94
N LEU A 132 5.60 -9.08 9.15
CA LEU A 132 6.16 -9.26 10.49
C LEU A 132 6.38 -7.89 11.16
N PRO A 133 5.91 -7.68 12.40
CA PRO A 133 6.19 -6.45 13.13
C PRO A 133 7.70 -6.32 13.37
N HIS A 134 8.23 -5.10 13.29
CA HIS A 134 9.62 -4.83 13.65
C HIS A 134 9.87 -5.19 15.13
N SER A 135 11.07 -5.67 15.45
CA SER A 135 11.41 -6.10 16.81
C SER A 135 11.31 -5.01 17.88
N GLY A 136 11.36 -3.74 17.47
CA GLY A 136 11.20 -2.59 18.33
C GLY A 136 9.75 -2.08 18.45
N CYS A 137 8.76 -2.70 17.79
CA CYS A 137 7.37 -2.32 17.96
C CYS A 137 6.89 -2.59 19.39
N PRO A 138 6.10 -1.67 19.99
CA PRO A 138 5.42 -1.94 21.26
C PRO A 138 4.55 -3.19 21.13
N VAL A 139 4.59 -4.06 22.14
CA VAL A 139 3.73 -5.26 22.17
C VAL A 139 2.43 -4.88 22.86
N GLY A 140 1.30 -5.14 22.20
CA GLY A 140 -0.04 -4.85 22.70
C GLY A 140 -1.11 -5.45 21.80
N ASP A 141 -2.34 -5.55 22.33
CA ASP A 141 -3.46 -6.22 21.65
C ASP A 141 -4.40 -5.24 20.94
N SER A 142 -4.34 -3.94 21.26
CA SER A 142 -5.28 -2.92 20.78
C SER A 142 -4.68 -1.51 20.87
N GLU A 143 -5.43 -0.51 20.36
CA GLU A 143 -5.04 0.91 20.34
C GLU A 143 -4.71 1.51 21.72
N GLU A 144 -5.26 0.95 22.80
CA GLU A 144 -4.94 1.40 24.17
C GLU A 144 -3.48 1.14 24.56
N ALA A 145 -2.81 0.23 23.89
CA ALA A 145 -1.39 -0.08 24.12
C ALA A 145 -0.41 0.77 23.30
N ASN A 146 -0.92 1.69 22.48
CA ASN A 146 -0.10 2.57 21.67
C ASN A 146 0.54 3.68 22.52
N PRO A 147 1.86 3.73 22.68
CA PRO A 147 2.50 4.80 23.44
C PRO A 147 2.50 6.12 22.67
N ILE A 148 2.28 7.22 23.39
CA ILE A 148 2.56 8.55 22.86
C ILE A 148 4.08 8.72 22.85
N VAL A 149 4.65 8.98 21.67
CA VAL A 149 6.11 9.18 21.54
C VAL A 149 6.52 10.63 21.58
N ARG A 150 5.62 11.56 21.18
CA ARG A 150 5.83 13.02 21.30
C ARG A 150 4.54 13.79 21.11
N GLU A 151 4.53 15.04 21.61
CA GLU A 151 3.46 16.02 21.41
C GLU A 151 4.06 17.34 20.94
N TRP A 152 3.29 18.14 20.21
CA TRP A 152 3.69 19.46 19.74
C TRP A 152 2.59 20.50 19.88
N GLY A 153 2.98 21.72 20.22
CA GLY A 153 2.08 22.85 20.41
C GLY A 153 1.29 22.78 21.74
N ALA A 154 0.51 23.80 21.99
CA ALA A 154 -0.40 23.85 23.13
C ALA A 154 -1.84 23.60 22.64
N LYS A 155 -2.64 22.87 23.42
CA LYS A 155 -4.08 22.78 23.17
C LYS A 155 -4.70 24.19 23.26
N PRO A 156 -5.48 24.59 22.24
CA PRO A 156 -6.15 25.88 22.30
C PRO A 156 -7.19 25.90 23.44
N GLU A 157 -7.18 26.98 24.23
CA GLU A 157 -8.21 27.21 25.23
C GLU A 157 -9.40 27.93 24.59
N ILE A 158 -10.45 27.16 24.28
CA ILE A 158 -11.68 27.66 23.65
C ILE A 158 -12.84 27.40 24.60
N SER A 159 -13.51 28.47 25.02
CA SER A 159 -14.73 28.33 25.81
C SER A 159 -15.87 27.88 24.90
N GLU A 160 -16.55 26.79 25.26
CA GLU A 160 -17.68 26.21 24.52
C GLU A 160 -17.35 25.97 23.02
N PRO A 161 -16.35 25.13 22.71
CA PRO A 161 -15.92 24.93 21.34
C PRO A 161 -17.06 24.29 20.51
N LYS A 162 -17.31 24.87 19.32
CA LYS A 162 -18.23 24.30 18.33
C LYS A 162 -17.51 23.24 17.52
N ASP A 163 -18.23 22.21 17.14
CA ASP A 163 -17.67 21.21 16.23
C ASP A 163 -17.70 21.69 14.76
N HIS A 164 -16.96 20.98 13.92
CA HIS A 164 -16.83 21.36 12.50
C HIS A 164 -18.17 21.33 11.73
N VAL A 165 -19.17 20.53 12.14
CA VAL A 165 -20.48 20.48 11.46
C VAL A 165 -21.24 21.77 11.73
N GLU A 166 -21.24 22.24 12.99
CA GLU A 166 -21.87 23.51 13.37
C GLU A 166 -21.18 24.68 12.64
N LEU A 167 -19.83 24.71 12.66
CA LEU A 167 -19.05 25.76 12.00
C LEU A 167 -19.23 25.76 10.48
N ALA A 168 -19.12 24.57 9.85
CA ALA A 168 -19.28 24.46 8.42
C ALA A 168 -20.70 24.81 7.93
N THR A 169 -21.72 24.46 8.72
CA THR A 169 -23.13 24.81 8.42
C THR A 169 -23.34 26.31 8.55
N LYS A 170 -22.88 26.92 9.63
CA LYS A 170 -23.01 28.37 9.87
C LYS A 170 -22.41 29.19 8.74
N HIS A 171 -21.23 28.83 8.28
CA HIS A 171 -20.50 29.55 7.23
C HIS A 171 -20.78 29.06 5.80
N GLY A 172 -21.70 28.09 5.62
CA GLY A 172 -22.04 27.55 4.31
C GLY A 172 -20.88 26.90 3.57
N LEU A 173 -19.94 26.26 4.32
CA LEU A 173 -18.73 25.66 3.76
C LEU A 173 -19.00 24.29 3.14
N ILE A 174 -19.97 23.55 3.70
CA ILE A 174 -20.33 22.19 3.29
C ILE A 174 -21.85 22.11 3.15
N SER A 175 -22.31 21.52 2.05
CA SER A 175 -23.73 21.21 1.80
C SER A 175 -23.96 19.72 1.92
N TRP A 176 -24.54 19.31 3.03
CA TRP A 176 -24.87 17.91 3.33
C TRP A 176 -26.04 17.41 2.43
N ASP A 177 -27.07 18.24 2.24
CA ASP A 177 -28.25 17.89 1.43
C ASP A 177 -27.89 17.66 -0.04
N ASP A 178 -26.98 18.46 -0.59
CA ASP A 178 -26.50 18.27 -1.96
C ASP A 178 -25.70 16.97 -2.09
N ALA A 179 -24.88 16.64 -1.10
CA ALA A 179 -24.13 15.39 -1.08
C ALA A 179 -25.07 14.17 -1.04
N ILE A 180 -26.08 14.19 -0.17
CA ILE A 180 -27.09 13.12 -0.08
C ILE A 180 -27.85 12.98 -1.40
N ARG A 181 -28.19 14.08 -2.07
CA ARG A 181 -28.90 14.05 -3.36
C ARG A 181 -28.07 13.44 -4.48
N ILE A 182 -26.75 13.61 -4.44
CA ILE A 182 -25.83 13.14 -5.49
C ILE A 182 -25.40 11.69 -5.26
N ALA A 183 -25.02 11.35 -4.02
CA ALA A 183 -24.30 10.11 -3.72
C ALA A 183 -24.79 9.37 -2.47
N GLY A 184 -25.73 9.92 -1.73
CA GLY A 184 -26.19 9.36 -0.46
C GLY A 184 -25.39 9.84 0.75
N SER A 185 -25.51 9.14 1.88
CA SER A 185 -24.77 9.44 3.10
C SER A 185 -23.27 9.12 2.97
N GLY A 186 -22.43 9.75 3.82
CA GLY A 186 -20.99 9.50 3.83
C GLY A 186 -20.21 10.23 2.72
N PHE A 187 -20.81 11.24 2.10
CA PHE A 187 -20.18 12.14 1.14
C PHE A 187 -20.36 13.61 1.57
N ALA A 188 -19.54 14.49 1.04
CA ALA A 188 -19.60 15.92 1.30
C ALA A 188 -19.57 16.73 -0.01
N VAL A 189 -20.28 17.86 -0.06
CA VAL A 189 -20.13 18.87 -1.11
C VAL A 189 -19.60 20.14 -0.49
N TYR A 190 -18.34 20.45 -0.74
CA TYR A 190 -17.73 21.71 -0.32
C TYR A 190 -18.24 22.86 -1.21
N ARG A 191 -18.57 24.02 -0.62
CA ARG A 191 -19.12 25.18 -1.34
C ARG A 191 -18.37 26.46 -1.03
N GLY A 192 -18.30 27.36 -2.00
CA GLY A 192 -17.77 28.69 -1.83
C GLY A 192 -16.38 28.74 -1.19
N LYS A 193 -16.29 29.37 0.01
CA LYS A 193 -15.06 29.42 0.80
C LYS A 193 -14.62 28.01 1.25
N GLY A 194 -15.54 27.06 1.46
CA GLY A 194 -15.22 25.69 1.82
C GLY A 194 -14.43 24.96 0.73
N ALA A 195 -14.93 25.00 -0.51
CA ALA A 195 -14.21 24.42 -1.65
C ALA A 195 -12.87 25.13 -1.94
N LYS A 196 -12.81 26.45 -1.69
CA LYS A 196 -11.57 27.20 -1.82
C LYS A 196 -10.55 26.79 -0.77
N LEU A 197 -11.00 26.54 0.48
CA LEU A 197 -10.12 26.08 1.58
C LEU A 197 -9.56 24.69 1.29
N GLU A 198 -10.39 23.77 0.81
CA GLU A 198 -9.96 22.43 0.40
C GLU A 198 -8.83 22.49 -0.64
N ARG A 199 -9.04 23.25 -1.71
CA ARG A 199 -8.03 23.44 -2.75
C ARG A 199 -6.77 24.15 -2.23
N ALA A 200 -6.89 25.11 -1.33
CA ALA A 200 -5.76 25.80 -0.71
C ALA A 200 -4.93 24.85 0.14
N LEU A 201 -5.58 23.96 0.88
CA LEU A 201 -4.90 22.90 1.64
C LEU A 201 -4.15 21.94 0.72
N ILE A 202 -4.78 21.45 -0.36
CA ILE A 202 -4.13 20.56 -1.33
C ILE A 202 -2.84 21.19 -1.85
N GLN A 203 -2.91 22.44 -2.32
CA GLN A 203 -1.74 23.13 -2.86
C GLN A 203 -0.67 23.35 -1.79
N PHE A 204 -1.04 23.82 -0.60
CA PHE A 204 -0.10 24.01 0.51
C PHE A 204 0.62 22.72 0.91
N LEU A 205 -0.11 21.59 0.93
CA LEU A 205 0.45 20.29 1.27
C LEU A 205 1.46 19.82 0.21
N LEU A 206 1.12 19.92 -1.08
CA LEU A 206 1.99 19.53 -2.18
C LEU A 206 3.27 20.40 -2.21
N ASP A 207 3.13 21.73 -2.13
CA ASP A 207 4.27 22.65 -2.13
C ASP A 207 5.20 22.37 -0.95
N THR A 208 4.62 22.13 0.25
CA THR A 208 5.43 21.81 1.45
C THR A 208 6.22 20.52 1.26
N GLN A 209 5.63 19.49 0.66
CA GLN A 209 6.33 18.22 0.51
C GLN A 209 7.34 18.23 -0.65
N THR A 210 7.09 18.98 -1.70
CA THR A 210 8.10 19.21 -2.75
C THR A 210 9.31 19.98 -2.23
N GLU A 211 9.11 20.95 -1.31
CA GLU A 211 10.19 21.61 -0.57
C GLU A 211 10.99 20.62 0.30
N ASN A 212 10.35 19.57 0.84
CA ASN A 212 11.01 18.48 1.56
C ASN A 212 11.72 17.46 0.65
N GLY A 213 11.78 17.73 -0.67
CA GLY A 213 12.52 16.94 -1.64
C GLY A 213 11.75 15.76 -2.25
N TYR A 214 10.41 15.78 -2.19
CA TYR A 214 9.59 14.81 -2.92
C TYR A 214 9.31 15.29 -4.33
N GLU A 215 9.38 14.38 -5.30
CA GLU A 215 8.90 14.61 -6.67
C GLU A 215 7.38 14.46 -6.69
N GLU A 216 6.67 15.49 -7.18
CA GLU A 216 5.23 15.43 -7.38
C GLU A 216 4.89 14.58 -8.60
N VAL A 217 3.98 13.62 -8.42
CA VAL A 217 3.46 12.78 -9.49
C VAL A 217 1.93 12.80 -9.53
N ASN A 218 1.37 12.81 -10.73
CA ASN A 218 -0.07 12.71 -10.96
C ASN A 218 -0.38 11.35 -11.58
N VAL A 219 -1.15 10.53 -10.86
CA VAL A 219 -1.38 9.12 -11.17
C VAL A 219 -2.84 8.81 -11.50
N PRO A 220 -3.12 7.73 -12.26
CA PRO A 220 -4.49 7.25 -12.45
C PRO A 220 -5.15 6.85 -11.13
N HIS A 221 -6.44 7.16 -10.98
CA HIS A 221 -7.23 6.79 -9.80
C HIS A 221 -7.91 5.42 -9.95
N LEU A 222 -7.94 4.87 -11.15
CA LEU A 222 -8.36 3.50 -11.43
C LEU A 222 -7.12 2.63 -11.59
N VAL A 223 -7.03 1.57 -10.79
CA VAL A 223 -5.87 0.71 -10.71
C VAL A 223 -6.21 -0.75 -10.99
N LEU A 224 -5.25 -1.51 -11.45
CA LEU A 224 -5.37 -2.94 -11.65
C LEU A 224 -5.43 -3.68 -10.30
N ARG A 225 -6.02 -4.90 -10.29
CA ARG A 225 -6.05 -5.79 -9.13
C ARG A 225 -4.64 -6.07 -8.59
N GLU A 226 -3.70 -6.30 -9.49
CA GLU A 226 -2.29 -6.57 -9.15
C GLU A 226 -1.62 -5.39 -8.42
N CYS A 227 -2.09 -4.15 -8.65
CA CYS A 227 -1.61 -3.00 -7.89
C CYS A 227 -2.12 -3.03 -6.44
N MET A 228 -3.39 -3.42 -6.26
CA MET A 228 -4.00 -3.57 -4.93
C MET A 228 -3.37 -4.73 -4.13
N GLU A 229 -3.01 -5.81 -4.80
CA GLU A 229 -2.28 -6.94 -4.21
C GLU A 229 -0.84 -6.56 -3.88
N GLY A 230 -0.19 -5.78 -4.75
CA GLY A 230 1.19 -5.33 -4.60
C GLY A 230 1.43 -4.52 -3.33
N THR A 231 0.51 -3.65 -2.96
CA THR A 231 0.58 -2.84 -1.73
C THR A 231 -0.15 -3.49 -0.53
N GLY A 232 -0.82 -4.65 -0.74
CA GLY A 232 -1.39 -5.48 0.33
C GLY A 232 -2.79 -5.11 0.79
N GLN A 233 -3.53 -4.31 0.01
CA GLN A 233 -4.95 -4.07 0.24
C GLN A 233 -5.76 -5.32 -0.06
N LEU A 234 -5.44 -6.03 -1.13
CA LEU A 234 -6.05 -7.31 -1.48
C LEU A 234 -5.17 -8.50 -1.07
N PRO A 235 -5.81 -9.64 -0.75
CA PRO A 235 -7.25 -9.92 -0.78
C PRO A 235 -8.03 -9.43 0.45
N LYS A 236 -7.40 -9.08 1.56
CA LYS A 236 -8.01 -8.89 2.88
C LYS A 236 -9.14 -7.85 2.93
N PHE A 237 -8.98 -6.72 2.23
CA PHE A 237 -9.91 -5.59 2.31
C PHE A 237 -10.81 -5.46 1.08
N GLU A 238 -11.08 -6.55 0.35
CA GLU A 238 -11.87 -6.51 -0.88
C GLU A 238 -13.28 -5.92 -0.67
N ASP A 239 -13.91 -6.23 0.47
CA ASP A 239 -15.24 -5.69 0.82
C ASP A 239 -15.26 -4.18 1.04
N ASP A 240 -14.12 -3.59 1.40
CA ASP A 240 -13.94 -2.14 1.59
C ASP A 240 -13.60 -1.39 0.29
N MET A 241 -13.36 -2.09 -0.82
CA MET A 241 -12.93 -1.49 -2.07
C MET A 241 -14.10 -1.25 -3.03
N TYR A 242 -14.02 -0.14 -3.78
CA TYR A 242 -14.88 0.09 -4.94
C TYR A 242 -14.24 -0.53 -6.18
N GLY A 243 -14.82 -1.63 -6.66
CA GLY A 243 -14.44 -2.24 -7.93
C GLY A 243 -15.40 -1.83 -9.05
N THR A 244 -14.90 -1.76 -10.28
CA THR A 244 -15.74 -1.62 -11.49
C THR A 244 -16.20 -3.00 -11.95
N GLU A 245 -17.39 -3.07 -12.56
CA GLU A 245 -17.77 -4.27 -13.31
C GLU A 245 -16.89 -4.38 -14.57
N PRO A 246 -16.52 -5.61 -14.99
CA PRO A 246 -15.85 -5.80 -16.27
C PRO A 246 -16.71 -5.20 -17.39
N SER A 247 -16.21 -4.17 -18.07
CA SER A 247 -16.96 -3.50 -19.14
C SER A 247 -16.43 -3.93 -20.49
N GLY A 248 -17.36 -4.36 -21.37
CA GLY A 248 -17.09 -4.63 -22.77
C GLY A 248 -16.66 -6.06 -23.08
N ASN A 249 -16.65 -6.38 -24.41
CA ASN A 249 -16.20 -7.66 -24.95
C ASN A 249 -14.66 -7.78 -25.04
N ASP A 250 -13.91 -6.86 -24.44
CA ASP A 250 -12.46 -6.79 -24.56
C ASP A 250 -11.71 -7.56 -23.45
N GLY A 251 -12.45 -8.24 -22.56
CA GLY A 251 -11.87 -9.07 -21.49
C GLY A 251 -11.06 -8.29 -20.45
N ARG A 252 -11.25 -6.98 -20.34
CA ARG A 252 -10.55 -6.17 -19.34
C ARG A 252 -10.96 -6.59 -17.94
N ASN A 253 -9.96 -6.77 -17.09
CA ASN A 253 -10.13 -7.11 -15.70
C ASN A 253 -10.87 -5.96 -14.95
N THR A 254 -11.52 -6.32 -13.83
CA THR A 254 -12.04 -5.36 -12.86
C THR A 254 -10.95 -4.37 -12.47
N LEU A 255 -11.24 -3.07 -12.59
CA LEU A 255 -10.41 -2.01 -12.03
C LEU A 255 -10.95 -1.60 -10.67
N PHE A 256 -10.09 -1.09 -9.82
CA PHE A 256 -10.46 -0.59 -8.50
C PHE A 256 -10.23 0.92 -8.41
N LEU A 257 -11.16 1.64 -7.77
CA LEU A 257 -10.90 3.00 -7.36
C LEU A 257 -9.86 3.00 -6.23
N ALA A 258 -8.82 3.79 -6.37
CA ALA A 258 -7.72 3.81 -5.42
C ALA A 258 -8.19 4.25 -4.01
N PRO A 259 -7.97 3.43 -2.96
CA PRO A 259 -8.34 3.81 -1.59
C PRO A 259 -7.33 4.77 -0.95
N THR A 260 -6.18 4.95 -1.58
CA THR A 260 -5.05 5.81 -1.20
C THR A 260 -4.12 5.95 -2.42
N ALA A 261 -3.44 7.09 -2.53
CA ALA A 261 -2.42 7.28 -3.57
C ALA A 261 -1.22 6.34 -3.42
N GLU A 262 -1.00 5.76 -2.22
CA GLU A 262 0.00 4.72 -2.00
C GLU A 262 -0.06 3.64 -3.10
N VAL A 263 -1.26 3.17 -3.43
CA VAL A 263 -1.44 2.08 -4.40
C VAL A 263 -0.88 2.43 -5.78
N PRO A 264 -1.36 3.47 -6.48
CA PRO A 264 -0.83 3.79 -7.80
C PRO A 264 0.63 4.28 -7.76
N VAL A 265 1.02 5.06 -6.74
CA VAL A 265 2.37 5.65 -6.67
C VAL A 265 3.44 4.59 -6.42
N THR A 266 3.23 3.69 -5.46
CA THR A 266 4.19 2.61 -5.18
C THR A 266 4.32 1.66 -6.38
N ASN A 267 3.21 1.39 -7.08
CA ASN A 267 3.18 0.52 -8.25
C ASN A 267 3.77 1.14 -9.54
N LEU A 268 4.21 2.40 -9.54
CA LEU A 268 5.03 2.95 -10.62
C LEU A 268 6.31 2.12 -10.85
N TYR A 269 6.78 1.46 -9.81
CA TYR A 269 7.98 0.61 -9.84
C TYR A 269 7.67 -0.89 -9.84
N ARG A 270 6.41 -1.30 -10.06
CA ARG A 270 6.05 -2.72 -10.15
C ARG A 270 6.79 -3.39 -11.31
N ASP A 271 7.32 -4.61 -11.06
CA ASP A 271 8.06 -5.42 -12.05
C ASP A 271 9.33 -4.72 -12.59
N THR A 272 9.96 -3.86 -11.78
CA THR A 272 11.17 -3.13 -12.19
C THR A 272 12.39 -3.47 -11.35
N ILE A 273 13.56 -3.17 -11.90
CA ILE A 273 14.83 -3.20 -11.19
C ILE A 273 15.45 -1.81 -11.32
N VAL A 274 15.51 -1.08 -10.21
CA VAL A 274 16.12 0.26 -10.15
C VAL A 274 17.60 0.15 -9.82
N ALA A 275 18.39 1.20 -10.10
CA ALA A 275 19.77 1.24 -9.67
C ALA A 275 19.85 1.68 -8.20
N GLU A 276 20.85 1.20 -7.45
CA GLU A 276 21.09 1.67 -6.06
C GLU A 276 21.31 3.19 -6.01
N SER A 277 21.92 3.77 -7.05
CA SER A 277 22.15 5.21 -7.16
C SER A 277 20.87 6.04 -7.26
N ASP A 278 19.74 5.43 -7.61
CA ASP A 278 18.46 6.10 -7.73
C ASP A 278 17.74 6.18 -6.38
N LEU A 279 18.21 5.44 -5.37
CA LEU A 279 17.66 5.47 -4.01
C LEU A 279 18.27 6.61 -3.17
N PRO A 280 17.50 7.28 -2.31
CA PRO A 280 16.08 7.09 -2.06
C PRO A 280 15.20 7.72 -3.15
N ILE A 281 14.14 7.03 -3.56
CA ILE A 281 13.06 7.58 -4.38
C ILE A 281 12.02 8.16 -3.44
N LYS A 282 11.66 9.43 -3.59
CA LYS A 282 10.67 10.14 -2.76
C LYS A 282 9.62 10.76 -3.66
N LEU A 283 8.36 10.31 -3.53
CA LEU A 283 7.25 10.75 -4.37
C LEU A 283 6.11 11.29 -3.51
N VAL A 284 5.44 12.33 -4.00
CA VAL A 284 4.21 12.87 -3.42
C VAL A 284 3.11 12.93 -4.47
N ALA A 285 1.89 12.56 -4.08
CA ALA A 285 0.73 12.66 -4.95
C ALA A 285 -0.50 13.11 -4.18
N TYR A 286 -1.32 13.94 -4.82
CA TYR A 286 -2.69 14.20 -4.42
C TYR A 286 -3.62 13.26 -5.18
N THR A 287 -4.55 12.62 -4.48
CA THR A 287 -5.65 11.87 -5.08
C THR A 287 -6.92 11.95 -4.25
N PRO A 288 -8.12 11.91 -4.87
CA PRO A 288 -9.29 11.42 -4.18
C PRO A 288 -9.06 9.95 -3.81
N CYS A 289 -9.55 9.57 -2.63
CA CYS A 289 -9.46 8.23 -2.08
C CYS A 289 -10.87 7.68 -1.88
N PHE A 290 -11.07 6.39 -2.17
CA PHE A 290 -12.38 5.76 -2.19
C PHE A 290 -12.40 4.53 -1.28
N ARG A 291 -13.27 4.55 -0.25
CA ARG A 291 -13.44 3.43 0.70
C ARG A 291 -14.91 3.18 0.96
N ARG A 292 -15.33 1.91 0.92
CA ARG A 292 -16.73 1.55 1.20
C ARG A 292 -17.07 1.63 2.67
N GLU A 293 -16.07 1.68 3.55
CA GLU A 293 -16.24 1.75 5.00
C GLU A 293 -17.19 0.66 5.56
N ALA A 294 -17.12 -0.55 4.98
CA ALA A 294 -18.05 -1.65 5.27
C ALA A 294 -18.06 -2.07 6.75
N GLY A 295 -16.94 -1.89 7.46
CA GLY A 295 -16.79 -2.21 8.88
C GLY A 295 -17.00 -1.04 9.85
N SER A 296 -17.57 0.10 9.40
CA SER A 296 -17.59 1.35 10.19
C SER A 296 -18.81 1.49 11.12
N ALA A 297 -19.70 0.51 11.20
CA ALA A 297 -20.89 0.56 12.06
C ALA A 297 -20.49 0.78 13.54
N GLY A 298 -21.05 1.82 14.18
CA GLY A 298 -20.77 2.18 15.57
C GLY A 298 -19.54 3.07 15.79
N ARG A 299 -18.77 3.40 14.75
CA ARG A 299 -17.67 4.36 14.84
C ARG A 299 -18.17 5.78 14.68
N ASP A 300 -17.35 6.76 15.13
CA ASP A 300 -17.67 8.18 14.96
C ASP A 300 -17.66 8.58 13.48
N ASN A 301 -18.85 8.84 12.96
CA ASN A 301 -19.09 9.19 11.55
C ASN A 301 -19.64 10.62 11.41
N LYS A 302 -19.54 11.47 12.44
CA LYS A 302 -20.10 12.82 12.39
C LYS A 302 -19.39 13.68 11.35
N GLY A 303 -20.16 14.31 10.48
CA GLY A 303 -19.66 15.26 9.47
C GLY A 303 -18.72 14.61 8.45
N ILE A 304 -17.48 15.14 8.35
CA ILE A 304 -16.47 14.69 7.38
C ILE A 304 -15.37 13.80 7.97
N ILE A 305 -15.50 13.36 9.23
CA ILE A 305 -14.46 12.56 9.90
C ILE A 305 -14.23 11.23 9.19
N ARG A 306 -15.31 10.64 8.64
CA ARG A 306 -15.28 9.38 7.90
C ARG A 306 -16.21 9.45 6.70
N MET A 307 -15.63 9.29 5.51
CA MET A 307 -16.33 9.45 4.23
C MET A 307 -15.96 8.33 3.27
N HIS A 308 -16.87 8.03 2.32
CA HIS A 308 -16.65 7.08 1.24
C HIS A 308 -15.69 7.64 0.18
N GLN A 309 -15.66 8.95 0.01
CA GLN A 309 -14.72 9.67 -0.85
C GLN A 309 -14.12 10.84 -0.07
N PHE A 310 -12.79 10.94 -0.08
CA PHE A 310 -12.06 12.03 0.55
C PHE A 310 -10.73 12.29 -0.16
N ASP A 311 -10.20 13.48 0.01
CA ASP A 311 -8.95 13.91 -0.60
C ASP A 311 -7.76 13.68 0.33
N LYS A 312 -6.63 13.24 -0.23
CA LYS A 312 -5.40 12.97 0.50
C LYS A 312 -4.17 13.32 -0.32
N VAL A 313 -3.21 13.96 0.31
CA VAL A 313 -1.83 14.05 -0.18
C VAL A 313 -1.03 12.92 0.47
N GLU A 314 -0.36 12.12 -0.33
CA GLU A 314 0.35 10.92 0.12
C GLU A 314 1.81 10.98 -0.26
N LEU A 315 2.66 10.61 0.69
CA LEU A 315 4.10 10.45 0.54
C LEU A 315 4.42 8.97 0.35
N VAL A 316 5.28 8.66 -0.61
CA VAL A 316 5.79 7.31 -0.83
C VAL A 316 7.31 7.38 -0.94
N GLN A 317 8.00 6.46 -0.30
CA GLN A 317 9.43 6.31 -0.46
C GLN A 317 9.81 4.87 -0.81
N VAL A 318 10.85 4.75 -1.65
CA VAL A 318 11.57 3.49 -1.90
C VAL A 318 13.01 3.73 -1.49
N VAL A 319 13.51 2.94 -0.55
CA VAL A 319 14.80 3.20 0.10
C VAL A 319 15.64 1.92 0.23
N ASP A 320 16.95 2.10 0.47
CA ASP A 320 17.81 0.99 0.84
C ASP A 320 17.31 0.34 2.15
N PRO A 321 17.26 -1.00 2.26
CA PRO A 321 16.81 -1.71 3.44
C PRO A 321 17.53 -1.31 4.74
N GLU A 322 18.80 -0.92 4.65
CA GLU A 322 19.59 -0.51 5.81
C GLU A 322 19.14 0.82 6.41
N THR A 323 18.48 1.66 5.62
CA THR A 323 18.01 2.99 6.05
C THR A 323 16.48 3.05 6.25
N GLY A 324 15.75 1.96 6.03
CA GLY A 324 14.28 1.97 5.97
C GLY A 324 13.59 2.53 7.23
N PHE A 325 14.04 2.16 8.43
CA PHE A 325 13.43 2.66 9.66
C PHE A 325 13.89 4.08 10.04
N GLN A 326 15.10 4.50 9.61
CA GLN A 326 15.50 5.90 9.71
C GLN A 326 14.67 6.77 8.74
N ALA A 327 14.42 6.29 7.54
CA ALA A 327 13.56 6.98 6.58
C ALA A 327 12.11 7.12 7.09
N LEU A 328 11.62 6.20 7.94
CA LEU A 328 10.32 6.34 8.60
C LEU A 328 10.29 7.54 9.55
N GLU A 329 11.34 7.76 10.34
CA GLU A 329 11.44 8.94 11.22
C GLU A 329 11.44 10.24 10.40
N GLU A 330 12.21 10.29 9.31
CA GLU A 330 12.25 11.45 8.41
C GLU A 330 10.88 11.71 7.75
N LEU A 331 10.24 10.66 7.24
CA LEU A 331 8.93 10.76 6.60
C LEU A 331 7.87 11.25 7.59
N THR A 332 7.90 10.74 8.82
CA THR A 332 7.00 11.18 9.89
C THR A 332 7.23 12.66 10.22
N ALA A 333 8.49 13.10 10.32
CA ALA A 333 8.81 14.52 10.54
C ALA A 333 8.32 15.41 9.38
N HIS A 334 8.37 14.94 8.12
CA HIS A 334 7.82 15.67 6.98
C HIS A 334 6.28 15.81 7.09
N ALA A 335 5.58 14.77 7.54
CA ALA A 335 4.13 14.85 7.78
C ALA A 335 3.80 15.80 8.96
N GLU A 336 4.57 15.74 10.06
CA GLU A 336 4.43 16.65 11.20
C GLU A 336 4.66 18.12 10.80
N SER A 337 5.57 18.39 9.85
CA SER A 337 5.91 19.75 9.42
C SER A 337 4.69 20.53 8.89
N ILE A 338 3.69 19.83 8.34
CA ILE A 338 2.41 20.41 7.91
C ILE A 338 1.67 21.00 9.11
N LEU A 339 1.50 20.22 10.17
CA LEU A 339 0.76 20.64 11.36
C LEU A 339 1.51 21.76 12.10
N GLN A 340 2.83 21.69 12.12
CA GLN A 340 3.69 22.73 12.71
C GLN A 340 3.59 24.06 11.93
N LYS A 341 3.67 24.03 10.60
CA LYS A 341 3.49 25.22 9.75
C LYS A 341 2.08 25.81 9.89
N LEU A 342 1.07 24.96 10.11
CA LEU A 342 -0.30 25.39 10.35
C LEU A 342 -0.57 25.77 11.83
N GLY A 343 0.36 25.59 12.74
CA GLY A 343 0.20 25.92 14.17
C GLY A 343 -0.85 25.07 14.89
N LEU A 344 -1.08 23.84 14.45
CA LEU A 344 -2.08 22.92 15.02
C LEU A 344 -1.45 22.04 16.10
N HIS A 345 -2.11 21.92 17.25
CA HIS A 345 -1.70 20.98 18.29
C HIS A 345 -1.96 19.53 17.88
N TYR A 346 -0.96 18.68 18.04
CA TYR A 346 -1.03 17.25 17.70
C TYR A 346 -0.16 16.40 18.64
N ARG A 347 -0.35 15.11 18.60
CA ARG A 347 0.52 14.09 19.19
C ARG A 347 0.90 13.03 18.17
N VAL A 348 2.01 12.34 18.40
CA VAL A 348 2.44 11.17 17.63
C VAL A 348 2.40 9.97 18.54
N ILE A 349 1.76 8.90 18.08
CA ILE A 349 1.72 7.60 18.75
C ILE A 349 2.43 6.55 17.90
N GLU A 350 3.06 5.57 18.53
CA GLU A 350 3.60 4.39 17.85
C GLU A 350 2.60 3.25 17.98
N LEU A 351 2.21 2.65 16.86
CA LEU A 351 1.25 1.54 16.88
C LEU A 351 1.88 0.27 17.42
N CYS A 352 1.19 -0.38 18.33
CA CYS A 352 1.58 -1.67 18.89
C CYS A 352 1.33 -2.82 17.90
N THR A 353 1.88 -3.99 18.21
CA THR A 353 1.82 -5.17 17.32
C THR A 353 0.41 -5.61 16.95
N GLY A 354 -0.59 -5.42 17.81
CA GLY A 354 -1.99 -5.77 17.55
C GLY A 354 -2.76 -4.74 16.71
N ASP A 355 -2.24 -3.50 16.62
CA ASP A 355 -2.93 -2.40 15.95
C ASP A 355 -2.29 -2.01 14.59
N ILE A 356 -1.00 -2.35 14.35
CA ILE A 356 -0.36 -2.05 13.07
C ILE A 356 -1.09 -2.68 11.88
N GLY A 357 -1.15 -1.95 10.76
CA GLY A 357 -1.80 -2.39 9.51
C GLY A 357 -1.22 -3.68 8.93
N GLN A 358 -2.02 -4.40 8.11
CA GLN A 358 -1.69 -5.72 7.54
C GLN A 358 -0.29 -5.78 6.91
N SER A 359 0.08 -4.77 6.12
CA SER A 359 1.34 -4.72 5.37
C SER A 359 2.49 -4.10 6.15
N SER A 360 2.21 -3.42 7.28
CA SER A 360 3.19 -2.62 8.01
C SER A 360 4.09 -3.47 8.89
N ALA A 361 5.37 -3.09 8.97
CA ALA A 361 6.33 -3.60 9.93
C ALA A 361 6.44 -2.67 11.15
N LYS A 362 6.32 -1.36 10.95
CA LYS A 362 6.30 -0.32 12.00
C LYS A 362 5.50 0.88 11.51
N THR A 363 4.71 1.48 12.40
CA THR A 363 3.83 2.62 12.06
C THR A 363 3.83 3.65 13.17
N TYR A 364 3.85 4.92 12.77
CA TYR A 364 3.51 6.07 13.59
C TYR A 364 2.24 6.72 13.08
N ASP A 365 1.29 6.98 13.98
CA ASP A 365 0.12 7.79 13.67
C ASP A 365 0.28 9.20 14.27
N ILE A 366 -0.08 10.20 13.46
CA ILE A 366 -0.13 11.58 13.88
C ILE A 366 -1.59 11.94 14.11
N GLU A 367 -1.90 12.35 15.34
CA GLU A 367 -3.27 12.65 15.75
C GLU A 367 -3.38 14.13 16.15
N VAL A 368 -4.27 14.85 15.49
CA VAL A 368 -4.52 16.27 15.74
C VAL A 368 -5.68 16.44 16.75
N TRP A 369 -5.56 17.42 17.63
CA TRP A 369 -6.62 17.73 18.60
C TRP A 369 -7.83 18.38 17.92
N ALA A 370 -9.03 17.91 18.19
CA ALA A 370 -10.30 18.46 17.75
C ALA A 370 -11.11 18.94 18.95
N PRO A 371 -11.07 20.25 19.30
CA PRO A 371 -11.69 20.79 20.52
C PRO A 371 -13.20 20.59 20.59
N GLY A 372 -13.91 20.76 19.47
CA GLY A 372 -15.36 20.56 19.37
C GLY A 372 -15.79 19.12 19.54
N HIS A 373 -14.91 18.17 19.22
CA HIS A 373 -15.09 16.74 19.46
C HIS A 373 -14.55 16.29 20.81
N GLY A 374 -13.67 17.08 21.44
CA GLY A 374 -13.02 16.74 22.69
C GLY A 374 -12.06 15.54 22.60
N LYS A 375 -11.51 15.24 21.42
CA LYS A 375 -10.61 14.09 21.18
C LYS A 375 -9.57 14.36 20.10
N TYR A 376 -8.60 13.46 20.01
CA TYR A 376 -7.62 13.43 18.93
C TYR A 376 -8.20 12.68 17.72
N LEU A 377 -7.85 13.17 16.52
CA LEU A 377 -8.21 12.57 15.24
C LEU A 377 -6.92 12.23 14.47
N GLU A 378 -6.76 10.98 14.06
CA GLU A 378 -5.66 10.58 13.20
C GLU A 378 -5.73 11.31 11.85
N VAL A 379 -4.69 12.08 11.50
CA VAL A 379 -4.58 12.81 10.22
C VAL A 379 -3.54 12.21 9.31
N SER A 380 -2.62 11.43 9.83
CA SER A 380 -1.59 10.76 9.06
C SER A 380 -1.19 9.46 9.73
N SER A 381 -1.01 8.42 8.93
CA SER A 381 -0.40 7.15 9.34
C SER A 381 0.85 6.95 8.50
N CYS A 382 2.01 6.90 9.15
CA CYS A 382 3.33 6.79 8.53
C CYS A 382 3.88 5.38 8.77
N SER A 383 4.09 4.60 7.72
CA SER A 383 4.46 3.19 7.82
C SER A 383 5.72 2.84 7.04
N CYS A 384 6.53 1.96 7.62
CA CYS A 384 7.57 1.22 6.91
C CYS A 384 7.09 -0.24 6.73
N PHE A 385 7.13 -0.72 5.49
CA PHE A 385 6.68 -2.06 5.14
C PHE A 385 7.83 -3.07 5.07
N GLY A 386 9.07 -2.63 5.30
CA GLY A 386 10.22 -3.46 4.96
C GLY A 386 10.20 -3.83 3.48
N ASP A 387 10.54 -5.06 3.16
CA ASP A 387 10.54 -5.56 1.78
C ASP A 387 9.21 -6.23 1.35
N TYR A 388 8.19 -6.22 2.21
CA TYR A 388 6.91 -6.91 1.99
C TYR A 388 6.20 -6.48 0.70
N GLN A 389 6.06 -5.19 0.46
CA GLN A 389 5.43 -4.68 -0.76
C GLN A 389 6.35 -4.85 -1.97
N ALA A 390 7.65 -4.60 -1.81
CA ALA A 390 8.63 -4.78 -2.88
C ALA A 390 8.64 -6.22 -3.42
N ARG A 391 8.51 -7.22 -2.54
CA ARG A 391 8.35 -8.63 -2.94
C ARG A 391 7.06 -8.87 -3.72
N ARG A 392 5.92 -8.39 -3.21
CA ARG A 392 4.61 -8.52 -3.87
C ARG A 392 4.59 -7.89 -5.27
N MET A 393 5.24 -6.75 -5.42
CA MET A 393 5.33 -6.00 -6.69
C MET A 393 6.48 -6.46 -7.58
N LYS A 394 7.35 -7.37 -7.13
CA LYS A 394 8.60 -7.74 -7.81
C LYS A 394 9.53 -6.55 -8.07
N LEU A 395 9.45 -5.52 -7.21
CA LEU A 395 10.37 -4.39 -7.22
C LEU A 395 11.71 -4.81 -6.62
N ARG A 396 12.80 -4.61 -7.34
CA ARG A 396 14.16 -4.91 -6.91
C ARG A 396 15.07 -3.71 -7.18
N PHE A 397 16.17 -3.64 -6.48
CA PHE A 397 17.27 -2.77 -6.87
C PHE A 397 18.55 -3.57 -7.08
N LYS A 398 19.42 -3.04 -7.92
CA LYS A 398 20.72 -3.64 -8.20
C LYS A 398 21.77 -2.94 -7.36
N ASP A 399 22.35 -3.66 -6.39
CA ASP A 399 23.38 -3.12 -5.53
C ASP A 399 24.74 -2.93 -6.25
N LYS A 400 25.70 -2.30 -5.59
CA LYS A 400 27.05 -2.02 -6.13
C LYS A 400 27.80 -3.29 -6.54
N GLU A 401 27.44 -4.44 -5.97
CA GLU A 401 28.02 -5.74 -6.31
C GLU A 401 27.30 -6.41 -7.50
N GLY A 402 26.27 -5.78 -8.03
CA GLY A 402 25.46 -6.29 -9.14
C GLY A 402 24.41 -7.33 -8.74
N LYS A 403 24.13 -7.49 -7.44
CA LYS A 403 23.10 -8.39 -6.92
C LYS A 403 21.74 -7.69 -6.86
N ASN A 404 20.70 -8.43 -7.16
CA ASN A 404 19.33 -7.96 -6.98
C ASN A 404 18.91 -8.11 -5.52
N ARG A 405 18.50 -7.00 -4.90
CA ARG A 405 17.95 -6.93 -3.54
C ARG A 405 16.56 -6.31 -3.57
N PHE A 406 15.75 -6.57 -2.55
CA PHE A 406 14.47 -5.91 -2.37
C PHE A 406 14.67 -4.63 -1.56
N PRO A 407 14.19 -3.47 -2.04
CA PRO A 407 14.20 -2.25 -1.26
C PRO A 407 13.11 -2.28 -0.18
N HIS A 408 13.21 -1.39 0.80
CA HIS A 408 12.10 -1.09 1.68
C HIS A 408 11.18 -0.04 1.03
N THR A 409 9.88 -0.19 1.24
CA THR A 409 8.87 0.79 0.86
C THR A 409 8.27 1.43 2.10
N LEU A 410 7.94 2.71 1.99
CA LEU A 410 7.31 3.49 3.04
C LEU A 410 6.17 4.31 2.44
N ASN A 411 5.15 4.56 3.25
CA ASN A 411 4.16 5.59 2.98
C ASN A 411 3.91 6.47 4.19
N GLY A 412 3.28 7.61 3.95
CA GLY A 412 2.72 8.45 4.99
C GLY A 412 1.78 9.48 4.39
N SER A 413 0.66 9.74 5.06
CA SER A 413 -0.21 10.81 4.60
C SER A 413 0.43 12.15 4.89
N GLY A 414 0.58 12.96 3.89
CA GLY A 414 1.03 14.31 4.01
C GLY A 414 -0.04 15.37 4.34
N THR A 415 -1.29 15.11 4.52
CA THR A 415 -2.20 14.55 5.48
C THR A 415 -3.53 14.11 4.84
N ALA A 416 -4.45 13.46 5.60
CA ALA A 416 -5.84 13.26 5.19
C ALA A 416 -6.61 14.58 5.35
N LEU A 417 -7.03 15.18 4.22
CA LEU A 417 -7.60 16.52 4.20
C LEU A 417 -8.84 16.70 5.08
N PRO A 418 -9.81 15.77 5.13
CA PRO A 418 -11.02 16.01 5.93
C PRO A 418 -10.75 16.22 7.41
N ARG A 419 -9.89 15.38 8.00
CA ARG A 419 -9.56 15.50 9.43
C ARG A 419 -8.66 16.70 9.73
N LEU A 420 -7.77 17.07 8.79
CA LEU A 420 -7.04 18.32 8.84
C LEU A 420 -7.97 19.53 8.76
N TYR A 421 -8.98 19.47 7.89
CA TYR A 421 -10.01 20.48 7.73
C TYR A 421 -10.82 20.66 9.04
N VAL A 422 -11.25 19.54 9.67
CA VAL A 422 -11.89 19.53 10.98
C VAL A 422 -11.03 20.25 12.01
N ALA A 423 -9.77 19.85 12.15
CA ALA A 423 -8.85 20.42 13.11
C ALA A 423 -8.64 21.92 12.90
N LEU A 424 -8.53 22.36 11.63
CA LEU A 424 -8.38 23.75 11.28
C LEU A 424 -9.61 24.58 11.69
N LEU A 425 -10.82 24.13 11.34
CA LEU A 425 -12.05 24.81 11.75
C LEU A 425 -12.15 24.90 13.27
N GLU A 426 -11.91 23.79 13.96
CA GLU A 426 -12.14 23.69 15.39
C GLU A 426 -11.05 24.36 16.23
N GLN A 427 -9.77 24.29 15.86
CA GLN A 427 -8.70 24.94 16.61
C GLN A 427 -8.61 26.45 16.36
N TYR A 428 -9.06 26.92 15.19
CA TYR A 428 -8.95 28.33 14.81
C TYR A 428 -10.26 29.12 14.93
N GLN A 429 -11.33 28.51 15.49
CA GLN A 429 -12.57 29.22 15.79
C GLN A 429 -12.34 30.34 16.82
N GLN A 430 -12.99 31.47 16.61
CA GLN A 430 -12.92 32.65 17.46
C GLN A 430 -14.19 32.80 18.33
N ALA A 431 -14.14 33.60 19.38
CA ALA A 431 -15.30 33.87 20.25
C ALA A 431 -16.54 34.41 19.50
N ASN A 432 -16.35 35.08 18.36
CA ASN A 432 -17.41 35.56 17.50
C ASN A 432 -17.81 34.49 16.46
N GLU A 433 -17.31 33.26 16.61
CA GLU A 433 -17.49 32.12 15.74
C GLU A 433 -16.95 32.30 14.31
N SER A 434 -16.19 33.36 14.01
CA SER A 434 -15.37 33.38 12.78
C SER A 434 -14.22 32.39 12.90
N ILE A 435 -13.65 31.99 11.78
CA ILE A 435 -12.52 31.05 11.76
C ILE A 435 -11.32 31.82 11.22
N ARG A 436 -10.29 31.98 12.04
CA ARG A 436 -9.02 32.56 11.60
C ARG A 436 -8.29 31.55 10.71
N ILE A 437 -7.66 32.02 9.66
CA ILE A 437 -6.85 31.17 8.78
C ILE A 437 -5.39 31.23 9.27
N PRO A 438 -4.70 30.07 9.39
CA PRO A 438 -3.27 30.05 9.69
C PRO A 438 -2.48 30.92 8.71
N GLU A 439 -1.50 31.64 9.19
CA GLU A 439 -0.72 32.59 8.38
C GLU A 439 -0.09 31.95 7.16
N ALA A 440 0.46 30.72 7.31
CA ALA A 440 1.04 29.96 6.22
C ALA A 440 0.05 29.59 5.11
N LEU A 441 -1.26 29.52 5.41
CA LEU A 441 -2.31 29.17 4.46
C LEU A 441 -2.96 30.40 3.78
N VAL A 442 -2.78 31.61 4.35
CA VAL A 442 -3.37 32.86 3.81
C VAL A 442 -2.97 33.10 2.34
N PRO A 443 -1.72 32.90 1.91
CA PRO A 443 -1.34 33.09 0.50
C PRO A 443 -2.11 32.18 -0.48
N TYR A 444 -2.46 30.97 -0.07
CA TYR A 444 -3.22 29.99 -0.86
C TYR A 444 -4.72 30.25 -0.82
N PHE A 445 -5.24 30.59 0.35
CA PHE A 445 -6.66 30.80 0.57
C PHE A 445 -7.13 32.22 0.18
N GLY A 446 -6.28 33.23 0.41
CA GLY A 446 -6.53 34.62 0.02
C GLY A 446 -7.45 35.41 0.97
N TYR A 447 -7.72 34.89 2.16
CA TYR A 447 -8.45 35.56 3.24
C TYR A 447 -7.82 35.22 4.59
N GLU A 448 -7.89 36.17 5.54
CA GLU A 448 -7.42 35.92 6.91
C GLU A 448 -8.49 35.27 7.79
N TYR A 449 -9.78 35.42 7.41
CA TYR A 449 -10.93 34.89 8.16
C TYR A 449 -12.01 34.33 7.25
N ILE A 450 -12.69 33.32 7.78
CA ILE A 450 -14.01 32.89 7.33
C ILE A 450 -15.03 33.49 8.29
N SER A 451 -15.90 34.33 7.79
CA SER A 451 -16.94 35.04 8.54
C SER A 451 -18.28 34.95 7.79
#